data_616f9041cbc197a8715c2e84ee917f0c
#
_entry.id   616f9041cbc197a8715c2e84ee917f0c
#
_cell.length_a   1.000
_cell.length_b   1.000
_cell.length_c   1.000
_cell.angle_alpha   90.00
_cell.angle_beta   90.00
_cell.angle_gamma   90.00
#
_symmetry.space_group_name_H-M   'P 1'
#
loop_
_entity.id
_entity.type
_entity.pdbx_description
1 polymer ?
#
loop_
_entity_poly.entity_id
_entity_poly.type
_entity_poly.pdbx_seq_one_letter_code
_entity_poly.pdbx_strand_id
1 'polypeptide(L)'
;MLRYLSPILQLFLFLLTLMLLFLCYQEWGNSAPPDSREPFGLVMLRDSASIAAYEQLELGKKLFRNNCAACHAGDMKTNLTGPALRGSLDRWEAHGGQEALHAWIRNSQQMIQEGENLRAQQLWEEWGPTIMNTFINLTDEELAAVMLYVEAIYSDGGAYISSNSLE
;
A
#
# COMPACT_ATOMS: atom_id res chain seq x y z
N MET A 1 45.85 -9.36 50.60
CA MET A 1 45.88 -7.97 51.09
C MET A 1 44.49 -7.30 51.19
N LEU A 2 43.38 -7.90 50.76
CA LEU A 2 42.03 -7.30 50.88
C LEU A 2 41.34 -7.45 52.24
N ARG A 3 41.94 -8.21 53.20
CA ARG A 3 41.32 -8.51 54.49
C ARG A 3 41.30 -7.35 55.52
N TYR A 4 41.92 -6.24 55.23
CA TYR A 4 42.09 -5.11 56.16
C TYR A 4 41.42 -3.79 55.66
N LEU A 5 40.69 -3.85 54.59
CA LEU A 5 39.87 -2.69 54.24
C LEU A 5 38.74 -2.52 55.25
N SER A 6 38.51 -1.32 55.79
CA SER A 6 37.45 -1.07 56.71
C SER A 6 36.10 -1.49 56.11
N PRO A 7 35.15 -2.02 56.89
CA PRO A 7 33.86 -2.45 56.37
C PRO A 7 33.11 -1.32 55.62
N ILE A 8 33.38 -0.07 55.96
CA ILE A 8 32.84 1.11 55.27
C ILE A 8 33.35 1.20 53.81
N LEU A 9 34.66 0.97 53.59
CA LEU A 9 35.25 0.98 52.27
C LEU A 9 34.72 -0.19 51.39
N GLN A 10 34.54 -1.38 52.04
CA GLN A 10 33.94 -2.53 51.32
C GLN A 10 32.53 -2.26 50.89
N LEU A 11 31.69 -1.68 51.77
CA LEU A 11 30.32 -1.30 51.46
C LEU A 11 30.27 -0.23 50.30
N PHE A 12 31.17 0.74 50.39
CA PHE A 12 31.26 1.78 49.34
C PHE A 12 31.62 1.18 47.96
N LEU A 13 32.59 0.30 47.89
CA LEU A 13 32.98 -0.39 46.64
C LEU A 13 31.85 -1.27 46.12
N PHE A 14 31.11 -1.96 47.01
CA PHE A 14 29.98 -2.77 46.61
C PHE A 14 28.85 -1.91 46.01
N LEU A 15 28.49 -0.81 46.64
CA LEU A 15 27.50 0.13 46.11
C LEU A 15 27.95 0.74 44.78
N LEU A 16 29.21 1.07 44.61
CA LEU A 16 29.77 1.59 43.38
C LEU A 16 29.65 0.55 42.24
N THR A 17 29.96 -0.71 42.51
CA THR A 17 29.82 -1.81 41.53
C THR A 17 28.38 -2.02 41.13
N LEU A 18 27.44 -1.96 42.07
CA LEU A 18 26.01 -2.07 41.78
C LEU A 18 25.51 -0.89 40.91
N MET A 19 25.99 0.32 41.20
CA MET A 19 25.68 1.51 40.40
C MET A 19 26.22 1.39 38.98
N LEU A 20 27.45 0.93 38.80
CA LEU A 20 28.06 0.71 37.48
C LEU A 20 27.29 -0.39 36.70
N LEU A 21 26.93 -1.49 37.35
CA LEU A 21 26.13 -2.55 36.73
C LEU A 21 24.73 -2.04 36.31
N PHE A 22 24.11 -1.19 37.13
CA PHE A 22 22.85 -0.56 36.82
C PHE A 22 22.94 0.37 35.61
N LEU A 23 24.02 1.18 35.53
CA LEU A 23 24.27 2.04 34.37
C LEU A 23 24.52 1.21 33.10
N CYS A 24 25.32 0.15 33.18
CA CYS A 24 25.53 -0.78 32.07
C CYS A 24 24.22 -1.48 31.66
N TYR A 25 23.36 -1.82 32.59
CA TYR A 25 22.05 -2.40 32.29
C TYR A 25 21.13 -1.41 31.57
N GLN A 26 21.14 -0.12 31.96
CA GLN A 26 20.38 0.92 31.25
C GLN A 26 20.91 1.12 29.81
N GLU A 27 22.22 1.16 29.63
CA GLU A 27 22.82 1.24 28.28
C GLU A 27 22.48 0.01 27.43
N TRP A 28 22.46 -1.19 28.03
CA TRP A 28 22.07 -2.42 27.34
C TRP A 28 20.60 -2.38 26.93
N GLY A 29 19.70 -1.90 27.78
CA GLY A 29 18.28 -1.76 27.47
C GLY A 29 18.00 -0.71 26.39
N ASN A 30 18.84 0.35 26.29
CA ASN A 30 18.75 1.37 25.26
C ASN A 30 19.47 0.98 23.96
N SER A 31 20.31 -0.04 24.00
CA SER A 31 21.01 -0.62 22.84
C SER A 31 20.24 -1.79 22.24
N ALA A 32 18.92 -1.88 22.45
CA ALA A 32 18.10 -2.79 21.68
C ALA A 32 18.37 -2.50 20.20
N PRO A 33 18.74 -3.51 19.38
CA PRO A 33 18.90 -3.30 17.95
C PRO A 33 17.63 -2.64 17.46
N PRO A 34 17.71 -1.65 16.54
CA PRO A 34 16.53 -1.01 15.98
C PRO A 34 15.60 -2.14 15.60
N ASP A 35 14.38 -2.11 16.16
CA ASP A 35 13.39 -3.17 15.95
C ASP A 35 13.34 -3.42 14.44
N SER A 36 13.82 -4.59 14.03
CA SER A 36 13.82 -5.03 12.63
C SER A 36 12.38 -5.16 12.07
N ARG A 37 11.41 -4.70 12.82
CA ARG A 37 10.01 -4.50 12.46
C ARG A 37 9.70 -3.08 11.97
N GLU A 38 10.69 -2.16 11.90
CA GLU A 38 10.52 -0.99 11.04
C GLU A 38 10.25 -1.55 9.64
N PRO A 39 9.02 -1.43 9.11
CA PRO A 39 8.78 -1.96 7.78
C PRO A 39 9.78 -1.30 6.84
N PHE A 40 10.51 -2.14 6.09
CA PHE A 40 11.55 -1.73 5.13
C PHE A 40 11.14 -0.52 4.26
N GLY A 41 9.83 -0.28 4.13
CA GLY A 41 9.24 0.88 3.49
C GLY A 41 9.50 2.23 4.18
N LEU A 42 9.63 2.30 5.52
CA LEU A 42 9.83 3.58 6.22
C LEU A 42 11.25 4.15 6.07
N VAL A 43 12.24 3.29 5.82
CA VAL A 43 13.63 3.74 5.59
C VAL A 43 13.77 4.43 4.23
N MET A 44 12.93 4.10 3.26
CA MET A 44 12.92 4.71 1.91
C MET A 44 12.10 6.00 1.83
N LEU A 45 11.22 6.27 2.81
CA LEU A 45 10.35 7.47 2.84
C LEU A 45 11.06 8.71 3.43
N ARG A 46 12.33 8.95 3.05
CA ARG A 46 13.07 10.10 3.58
C ARG A 46 12.92 11.38 2.75
N ASP A 47 12.39 11.29 1.55
CA ASP A 47 12.11 12.45 0.73
C ASP A 47 10.59 12.70 0.58
N SER A 48 10.24 13.93 0.30
CA SER A 48 8.84 14.36 0.14
C SER A 48 8.12 13.66 -1.02
N ALA A 49 8.85 13.25 -2.05
CA ALA A 49 8.29 12.55 -3.21
C ALA A 49 7.87 11.11 -2.85
N SER A 50 8.67 10.41 -2.06
CA SER A 50 8.33 9.07 -1.57
C SER A 50 7.12 9.08 -0.64
N ILE A 51 7.00 10.11 0.21
CA ILE A 51 5.84 10.28 1.08
C ILE A 51 4.58 10.52 0.24
N ALA A 52 4.63 11.42 -0.72
CA ALA A 52 3.51 11.71 -1.61
C ALA A 52 3.06 10.48 -2.43
N ALA A 53 4.02 9.70 -2.94
CA ALA A 53 3.72 8.46 -3.67
C ALA A 53 3.05 7.41 -2.77
N TYR A 54 3.49 7.30 -1.52
CA TYR A 54 2.86 6.40 -0.55
C TYR A 54 1.44 6.85 -0.19
N GLU A 55 1.21 8.14 0.04
CA GLU A 55 -0.12 8.70 0.31
C GLU A 55 -1.08 8.46 -0.87
N GLN A 56 -0.59 8.63 -2.09
CA GLN A 56 -1.34 8.35 -3.32
C GLN A 56 -1.74 6.85 -3.41
N LEU A 57 -0.80 5.96 -3.09
CA LEU A 57 -1.05 4.51 -3.10
C LEU A 57 -2.10 4.11 -2.05
N GLU A 58 -2.01 4.63 -0.82
CA GLU A 58 -2.97 4.36 0.24
C GLU A 58 -4.37 4.95 -0.08
N LEU A 59 -4.42 6.12 -0.72
CA LEU A 59 -5.66 6.68 -1.24
C LEU A 59 -6.29 5.74 -2.27
N GLY A 60 -5.50 5.29 -3.24
CA GLY A 60 -5.95 4.36 -4.28
C GLY A 60 -6.47 3.04 -3.71
N LYS A 61 -5.77 2.47 -2.74
CA LYS A 61 -6.18 1.27 -2.00
C LYS A 61 -7.53 1.46 -1.30
N LYS A 62 -7.70 2.56 -0.59
CA LYS A 62 -8.95 2.90 0.10
C LYS A 62 -10.11 3.05 -0.88
N LEU A 63 -9.90 3.79 -1.98
CA LEU A 63 -10.91 3.99 -3.02
C LEU A 63 -11.28 2.67 -3.71
N PHE A 64 -10.30 1.86 -4.06
CA PHE A 64 -10.53 0.54 -4.65
C PHE A 64 -11.37 -0.35 -3.75
N ARG A 65 -11.01 -0.46 -2.47
CA ARG A 65 -11.76 -1.29 -1.51
C ARG A 65 -13.20 -0.84 -1.34
N ASN A 66 -13.46 0.45 -1.36
CA ASN A 66 -14.79 1.00 -1.12
C ASN A 66 -15.68 0.97 -2.36
N ASN A 67 -15.11 1.07 -3.56
CA ASN A 67 -15.88 1.28 -4.78
C ASN A 67 -15.77 0.12 -5.79
N CYS A 68 -14.65 -0.60 -5.81
CA CYS A 68 -14.32 -1.54 -6.88
C CYS A 68 -14.28 -3.00 -6.43
N ALA A 69 -13.85 -3.27 -5.18
CA ALA A 69 -13.58 -4.61 -4.68
C ALA A 69 -14.82 -5.52 -4.58
N ALA A 70 -16.04 -4.97 -4.63
CA ALA A 70 -17.27 -5.76 -4.67
C ALA A 70 -17.42 -6.56 -5.98
N CYS A 71 -16.83 -6.06 -7.07
CA CYS A 71 -16.94 -6.66 -8.40
C CYS A 71 -15.59 -7.10 -8.98
N HIS A 72 -14.48 -6.50 -8.57
CA HIS A 72 -13.13 -6.78 -9.07
C HIS A 72 -12.28 -7.43 -7.98
N ALA A 73 -11.58 -8.51 -8.34
CA ALA A 73 -10.72 -9.21 -7.40
C ALA A 73 -9.52 -8.35 -6.97
N GLY A 74 -9.19 -8.40 -5.68
CA GLY A 74 -8.08 -7.64 -5.10
C GLY A 74 -6.69 -8.11 -5.55
N ASP A 75 -6.57 -9.29 -6.16
CA ASP A 75 -5.34 -9.81 -6.78
C ASP A 75 -5.08 -9.24 -8.19
N MET A 76 -6.03 -8.47 -8.72
CA MET A 76 -6.04 -7.89 -10.08
C MET A 76 -5.97 -8.91 -11.22
N LYS A 77 -5.97 -10.21 -10.94
CA LYS A 77 -5.76 -11.31 -11.91
C LYS A 77 -6.99 -12.19 -12.10
N THR A 78 -7.80 -12.30 -11.06
CA THR A 78 -8.99 -13.16 -11.06
C THR A 78 -10.20 -12.39 -11.57
N ASN A 79 -10.98 -13.01 -12.46
CA ASN A 79 -12.28 -12.50 -12.84
C ASN A 79 -13.30 -12.83 -11.73
N LEU A 80 -14.11 -11.83 -11.34
CA LEU A 80 -15.27 -12.00 -10.47
C LEU A 80 -16.55 -11.60 -11.24
N THR A 81 -17.39 -10.77 -10.62
CA THR A 81 -18.53 -10.15 -11.31
C THR A 81 -18.06 -9.21 -12.43
N GLY A 82 -16.92 -8.56 -12.23
CA GLY A 82 -16.20 -7.78 -13.24
C GLY A 82 -14.89 -8.46 -13.67
N PRO A 83 -14.29 -7.98 -14.78
CA PRO A 83 -13.02 -8.51 -15.30
C PRO A 83 -11.85 -8.25 -14.38
N ALA A 84 -10.80 -9.06 -14.53
CA ALA A 84 -9.48 -8.80 -13.96
C ALA A 84 -8.92 -7.45 -14.44
N LEU A 85 -8.35 -6.67 -13.51
CA LEU A 85 -7.87 -5.31 -13.80
C LEU A 85 -6.40 -5.25 -14.21
N ARG A 86 -5.66 -6.34 -14.05
CA ARG A 86 -4.27 -6.45 -14.49
C ARG A 86 -4.08 -5.93 -15.91
N GLY A 87 -3.15 -5.00 -16.10
CA GLY A 87 -2.81 -4.43 -17.41
C GLY A 87 -3.97 -3.67 -18.06
N SER A 88 -4.88 -3.09 -17.28
CA SER A 88 -5.98 -2.30 -17.82
C SER A 88 -5.49 -1.06 -18.57
N LEU A 89 -4.46 -0.37 -18.10
CA LEU A 89 -3.87 0.78 -18.81
C LEU A 89 -3.39 0.37 -20.20
N ASP A 90 -2.64 -0.72 -20.33
CA ASP A 90 -2.13 -1.20 -21.62
C ASP A 90 -3.28 -1.55 -22.59
N ARG A 91 -4.35 -2.17 -22.07
CA ARG A 91 -5.53 -2.52 -22.91
C ARG A 91 -6.31 -1.32 -23.41
N TRP A 92 -6.22 -0.18 -22.74
CA TRP A 92 -6.88 1.05 -23.15
C TRP A 92 -5.99 1.96 -24.00
N GLU A 93 -4.66 1.72 -24.06
CA GLU A 93 -3.71 2.59 -24.76
C GLU A 93 -4.13 2.88 -26.19
N ALA A 94 -4.50 1.86 -26.98
CA ALA A 94 -4.95 2.00 -28.35
C ALA A 94 -6.39 2.54 -28.51
N HIS A 95 -7.10 2.79 -27.41
CA HIS A 95 -8.51 3.15 -27.38
C HIS A 95 -8.78 4.48 -26.66
N GLY A 96 -7.78 5.37 -26.63
CA GLY A 96 -7.83 6.67 -25.99
C GLY A 96 -7.11 6.74 -24.63
N GLY A 97 -6.35 5.69 -24.29
CA GLY A 97 -5.43 5.68 -23.14
C GLY A 97 -6.10 5.87 -21.78
N GLN A 98 -5.36 6.48 -20.89
CA GLN A 98 -5.81 6.72 -19.52
C GLN A 98 -7.07 7.61 -19.46
N GLU A 99 -7.19 8.60 -20.34
CA GLU A 99 -8.35 9.51 -20.36
C GLU A 99 -9.64 8.73 -20.68
N ALA A 100 -9.61 7.87 -21.68
CA ALA A 100 -10.76 7.03 -22.04
C ALA A 100 -11.08 6.01 -20.94
N LEU A 101 -10.06 5.44 -20.27
CA LEU A 101 -10.25 4.57 -19.12
C LEU A 101 -10.91 5.32 -17.95
N HIS A 102 -10.49 6.55 -17.66
CA HIS A 102 -11.12 7.38 -16.63
C HIS A 102 -12.59 7.70 -16.98
N ALA A 103 -12.88 8.03 -18.24
CA ALA A 103 -14.25 8.24 -18.71
C ALA A 103 -15.11 6.97 -18.57
N TRP A 104 -14.54 5.81 -18.92
CA TRP A 104 -15.17 4.51 -18.73
C TRP A 104 -15.52 4.25 -17.26
N ILE A 105 -14.57 4.48 -16.35
CA ILE A 105 -14.80 4.26 -14.91
C ILE A 105 -15.89 5.21 -14.40
N ARG A 106 -15.90 6.47 -14.84
CA ARG A 106 -16.93 7.43 -14.43
C ARG A 106 -18.33 7.04 -14.92
N ASN A 107 -18.44 6.65 -16.17
CA ASN A 107 -19.74 6.30 -16.76
C ASN A 107 -19.64 5.33 -17.95
N SER A 108 -19.44 4.04 -17.65
CA SER A 108 -19.36 3.01 -18.67
C SER A 108 -20.61 2.90 -19.52
N GLN A 109 -21.80 3.13 -18.95
CA GLN A 109 -23.07 3.05 -19.67
C GLN A 109 -23.18 4.11 -20.76
N GLN A 110 -22.76 5.34 -20.48
CA GLN A 110 -22.73 6.40 -21.47
C GLN A 110 -21.81 6.04 -22.64
N MET A 111 -20.60 5.58 -22.36
CA MET A 111 -19.63 5.21 -23.40
C MET A 111 -20.11 4.03 -24.27
N ILE A 112 -20.84 3.06 -23.67
CA ILE A 112 -21.48 1.98 -24.41
C ILE A 112 -22.58 2.52 -25.34
N GLN A 113 -23.43 3.44 -24.85
CA GLN A 113 -24.52 4.02 -25.61
C GLN A 113 -24.05 4.90 -26.77
N GLU A 114 -22.98 5.65 -26.59
CA GLU A 114 -22.35 6.47 -27.64
C GLU A 114 -21.77 5.60 -28.76
N GLY A 115 -21.29 4.40 -28.45
CA GLY A 115 -20.86 3.41 -29.44
C GLY A 115 -19.54 3.72 -30.13
N GLU A 116 -18.88 4.82 -29.79
CA GLU A 116 -17.67 5.29 -30.47
C GLU A 116 -16.39 4.61 -30.04
N ASN A 117 -16.33 4.13 -28.79
CA ASN A 117 -15.13 3.50 -28.25
C ASN A 117 -15.16 1.98 -28.42
N LEU A 118 -14.28 1.46 -29.24
CA LEU A 118 -14.22 0.03 -29.57
C LEU A 118 -13.95 -0.83 -28.31
N ARG A 119 -13.13 -0.39 -27.37
CA ARG A 119 -12.85 -1.14 -26.15
C ARG A 119 -14.09 -1.24 -25.25
N ALA A 120 -14.86 -0.18 -25.16
CA ALA A 120 -16.13 -0.16 -24.43
C ALA A 120 -17.13 -1.16 -25.02
N GLN A 121 -17.24 -1.24 -26.34
CA GLN A 121 -18.10 -2.19 -27.04
C GLN A 121 -17.64 -3.64 -26.79
N GLN A 122 -16.33 -3.92 -26.88
CA GLN A 122 -15.78 -5.24 -26.58
C GLN A 122 -16.09 -5.68 -25.13
N LEU A 123 -15.93 -4.77 -24.16
CA LEU A 123 -16.25 -5.06 -22.77
C LEU A 123 -17.75 -5.36 -22.57
N TRP A 124 -18.61 -4.63 -23.28
CA TRP A 124 -20.04 -4.88 -23.25
C TRP A 124 -20.40 -6.25 -23.86
N GLU A 125 -19.81 -6.60 -24.99
CA GLU A 125 -20.01 -7.91 -25.63
C GLU A 125 -19.53 -9.06 -24.75
N GLU A 126 -18.40 -8.87 -24.07
CA GLU A 126 -17.76 -9.92 -23.25
C GLU A 126 -18.45 -10.07 -21.87
N TRP A 127 -18.85 -8.96 -21.23
CA TRP A 127 -19.31 -8.91 -19.84
C TRP A 127 -20.77 -8.51 -19.65
N GLY A 128 -21.47 -8.06 -20.69
CA GLY A 128 -22.90 -7.74 -20.60
C GLY A 128 -23.73 -8.98 -20.24
N PRO A 129 -24.84 -8.82 -19.54
CA PRO A 129 -25.50 -7.57 -19.14
C PRO A 129 -25.00 -6.97 -17.82
N THR A 130 -23.91 -7.45 -17.24
CA THR A 130 -23.35 -6.87 -16.01
C THR A 130 -22.76 -5.50 -16.30
N ILE A 131 -23.37 -4.46 -15.75
CA ILE A 131 -22.95 -3.08 -15.93
C ILE A 131 -22.22 -2.61 -14.67
N MET A 132 -21.05 -1.98 -14.87
CA MET A 132 -20.31 -1.34 -13.79
C MET A 132 -21.09 -0.12 -13.26
N ASN A 133 -21.05 0.10 -11.95
CA ASN A 133 -21.63 1.29 -11.34
C ASN A 133 -20.98 2.57 -11.90
N THR A 134 -21.71 3.68 -11.85
CA THR A 134 -21.19 4.98 -12.22
C THR A 134 -20.45 5.66 -11.06
N PHE A 135 -19.31 6.27 -11.35
CA PHE A 135 -18.46 6.96 -10.36
C PHE A 135 -18.16 8.39 -10.80
N ILE A 136 -19.20 9.13 -11.21
CA ILE A 136 -19.08 10.47 -11.82
C ILE A 136 -18.41 11.51 -10.91
N ASN A 137 -18.38 11.27 -9.60
CA ASN A 137 -17.81 12.21 -8.63
C ASN A 137 -16.32 11.94 -8.35
N LEU A 138 -15.72 10.87 -8.88
CA LEU A 138 -14.29 10.64 -8.73
C LEU A 138 -13.50 11.64 -9.57
N THR A 139 -12.55 12.31 -8.91
CA THR A 139 -11.65 13.25 -9.56
C THR A 139 -10.59 12.52 -10.40
N ASP A 140 -9.85 13.25 -11.24
CA ASP A 140 -8.75 12.65 -12.00
C ASP A 140 -7.63 12.16 -11.08
N GLU A 141 -7.34 12.88 -10.00
CA GLU A 141 -6.36 12.51 -8.98
C GLU A 141 -6.77 11.22 -8.24
N GLU A 142 -8.05 11.07 -7.91
CA GLU A 142 -8.58 9.88 -7.26
C GLU A 142 -8.53 8.67 -8.21
N LEU A 143 -8.89 8.84 -9.47
CA LEU A 143 -8.77 7.78 -10.48
C LEU A 143 -7.31 7.41 -10.74
N ALA A 144 -6.40 8.39 -10.83
CA ALA A 144 -4.97 8.13 -10.94
C ALA A 144 -4.44 7.35 -9.72
N ALA A 145 -4.92 7.66 -8.51
CA ALA A 145 -4.57 6.93 -7.31
C ALA A 145 -5.06 5.46 -7.35
N VAL A 146 -6.29 5.23 -7.81
CA VAL A 146 -6.83 3.86 -8.00
C VAL A 146 -6.00 3.10 -9.02
N MET A 147 -5.64 3.71 -10.14
CA MET A 147 -4.82 3.05 -11.18
C MET A 147 -3.41 2.76 -10.68
N LEU A 148 -2.80 3.69 -9.91
CA LEU A 148 -1.52 3.44 -9.26
C LEU A 148 -1.58 2.20 -8.33
N TYR A 149 -2.64 2.07 -7.55
CA TYR A 149 -2.83 0.91 -6.68
C TYR A 149 -3.00 -0.39 -7.50
N VAL A 150 -3.81 -0.38 -8.56
CA VAL A 150 -4.02 -1.55 -9.44
C VAL A 150 -2.70 -2.01 -10.05
N GLU A 151 -1.89 -1.09 -10.57
CA GLU A 151 -0.59 -1.40 -11.19
C GLU A 151 0.45 -1.85 -10.17
N ALA A 152 0.47 -1.28 -8.95
CA ALA A 152 1.38 -1.69 -7.89
C ALA A 152 1.13 -3.14 -7.46
N ILE A 153 -0.13 -3.55 -7.27
CA ILE A 153 -0.49 -4.95 -6.97
C ILE A 153 -0.06 -5.89 -8.09
N TYR A 154 -0.17 -5.44 -9.33
CA TYR A 154 0.17 -6.24 -10.49
C TYR A 154 1.67 -6.38 -10.71
N SER A 155 2.44 -5.29 -10.64
CA SER A 155 3.88 -5.25 -10.94
C SER A 155 4.70 -6.05 -9.93
N ASP A 156 4.37 -5.95 -8.64
CA ASP A 156 5.11 -6.60 -7.56
C ASP A 156 4.71 -8.08 -7.32
N GLY A 157 3.84 -8.63 -8.20
CA GLY A 157 3.30 -9.97 -8.00
C GLY A 157 2.47 -10.10 -6.71
N GLY A 158 2.05 -8.97 -6.15
CA GLY A 158 1.35 -8.90 -4.87
C GLY A 158 2.25 -9.01 -3.63
N ALA A 159 3.58 -9.11 -3.80
CA ALA A 159 4.49 -9.39 -2.70
C ALA A 159 4.59 -8.24 -1.69
N TYR A 160 4.52 -6.99 -2.16
CA TYR A 160 4.68 -5.82 -1.29
C TYR A 160 3.43 -5.48 -0.47
N ILE A 161 2.25 -5.65 -1.04
CA ILE A 161 1.00 -5.19 -0.42
C ILE A 161 0.21 -6.33 0.24
N SER A 162 0.41 -7.58 -0.19
CA SER A 162 -0.33 -8.73 0.35
C SER A 162 0.13 -9.17 1.74
N SER A 163 1.36 -8.85 2.14
CA SER A 163 1.92 -9.29 3.43
C SER A 163 1.40 -8.53 4.65
N ASN A 164 0.82 -7.33 4.48
CA ASN A 164 0.44 -6.46 5.62
C ASN A 164 -1.02 -5.97 5.62
N SER A 165 -1.89 -6.42 4.75
CA SER A 165 -3.19 -5.76 4.58
C SER A 165 -4.43 -6.65 4.60
N LEU A 166 -4.31 -7.89 5.02
CA LEU A 166 -5.45 -8.82 5.10
C LEU A 166 -5.68 -9.41 6.51
N GLU A 167 -5.11 -8.80 7.57
CA GLU A 167 -5.52 -9.07 8.95
C GLU A 167 -6.38 -7.96 9.52
#